data_ab35081a0a6a42c07e70a56af2767960
#
_entry.id   ab35081a0a6a42c07e70a56af2767960
#
_cell.length_a   1.000
_cell.length_b   1.000
_cell.length_c   1.000
_cell.angle_alpha   90.00
_cell.angle_beta   90.00
_cell.angle_gamma   90.00
#
_symmetry.space_group_name_H-M   'P 1'
#
loop_
_entity.id
_entity.type
_entity.pdbx_description
1 polymer ?
#
loop_
_entity_poly.entity_id
_entity_poly.type
_entity_poly.pdbx_seq_one_letter_code
_entity_poly.pdbx_strand_id
1 'polypeptide(L)'
;MDKIRVLLVEDEPTLAMIIKDTLDGEEFEVILAANGEEGLSRYREAKPDIIVTDIMMPKIDGFTMVRHIRKTDRQIPVLFLSARSAANDVVEGFELGG
;
A
#
# COMPACT_ATOMS: atom_id res chain seq x y z
N MET A 1 -16.97 5.23 -15.53
CA MET A 1 -16.66 5.33 -14.10
C MET A 1 -15.18 5.22 -13.88
N ASP A 2 -14.70 6.00 -12.92
CA ASP A 2 -13.30 5.98 -12.66
C ASP A 2 -12.90 4.70 -11.94
N LYS A 3 -11.70 4.25 -12.24
CA LYS A 3 -11.16 3.08 -11.56
C LYS A 3 -10.80 3.42 -10.12
N ILE A 4 -10.84 2.43 -9.26
CA ILE A 4 -10.32 2.56 -7.90
C ILE A 4 -8.80 2.51 -7.97
N ARG A 5 -8.15 3.54 -7.46
CA ARG A 5 -6.69 3.61 -7.49
C ARG A 5 -6.11 2.96 -6.25
N VAL A 6 -5.26 1.97 -6.49
CA VAL A 6 -4.60 1.23 -5.42
C VAL A 6 -3.12 1.58 -5.43
N LEU A 7 -2.63 2.17 -4.36
CA LEU A 7 -1.20 2.38 -4.20
C LEU A 7 -0.62 1.15 -3.54
N LEU A 8 0.18 0.41 -4.30
CA LEU A 8 0.82 -0.80 -3.80
C LEU A 8 2.29 -0.51 -3.51
N VAL A 9 2.66 -0.58 -2.24
CA VAL A 9 4.03 -0.32 -1.80
C VAL A 9 4.65 -1.66 -1.41
N GLU A 10 5.56 -2.15 -2.24
CA GLU A 10 6.17 -3.46 -2.06
C GLU A 10 7.59 -3.43 -2.61
N ASP A 11 8.56 -3.79 -1.79
CA ASP A 11 9.96 -3.74 -2.18
C ASP A 11 10.43 -4.97 -2.97
N GLU A 12 9.66 -6.03 -2.98
CA GLU A 12 9.99 -7.24 -3.73
C GLU A 12 9.36 -7.15 -5.12
N PRO A 13 10.16 -6.95 -6.18
CA PRO A 13 9.60 -6.70 -7.51
C PRO A 13 8.70 -7.82 -8.05
N THR A 14 9.08 -9.06 -7.80
CA THR A 14 8.30 -10.19 -8.30
C THR A 14 6.92 -10.22 -7.66
N LEU A 15 6.88 -10.05 -6.35
CA LEU A 15 5.62 -10.05 -5.62
C LEU A 15 4.76 -8.85 -6.01
N ALA A 16 5.39 -7.68 -6.17
CA ALA A 16 4.68 -6.48 -6.60
C ALA A 16 3.99 -6.69 -7.95
N MET A 17 4.70 -7.31 -8.88
CA MET A 17 4.14 -7.57 -10.21
C MET A 17 2.99 -8.58 -10.17
N ILE A 18 3.12 -9.60 -9.34
CA ILE A 18 2.06 -10.61 -9.20
C ILE A 18 0.80 -9.95 -8.66
N ILE A 19 0.93 -9.13 -7.64
CA ILE A 19 -0.21 -8.45 -7.04
C ILE A 19 -0.82 -7.46 -8.04
N LYS A 20 0.03 -6.70 -8.73
CA LYS A 20 -0.43 -5.77 -9.74
C LYS A 20 -1.22 -6.48 -10.83
N ASP A 21 -0.67 -7.56 -11.38
CA ASP A 21 -1.32 -8.31 -12.45
C ASP A 21 -2.64 -8.91 -11.99
N THR A 22 -2.73 -9.28 -10.74
CA THR A 22 -3.95 -9.85 -10.18
C THR A 22 -5.05 -8.80 -10.02
N LEU A 23 -4.68 -7.61 -9.59
CA LEU A 23 -5.66 -6.57 -9.30
C LEU A 23 -5.97 -5.64 -10.46
N ASP A 24 -4.95 -5.37 -11.29
CA ASP A 24 -5.08 -4.37 -12.34
C ASP A 24 -6.11 -4.81 -13.39
N GLY A 25 -6.96 -3.91 -13.78
CA GLY A 25 -8.00 -4.27 -14.74
C GLY A 25 -9.05 -3.18 -14.88
N GLU A 26 -10.28 -3.59 -15.12
CA GLU A 26 -11.35 -2.63 -15.35
C GLU A 26 -11.77 -1.87 -14.11
N GLU A 27 -11.67 -2.51 -12.95
CA GLU A 27 -12.13 -1.89 -11.70
C GLU A 27 -11.02 -1.20 -10.93
N PHE A 28 -9.79 -1.68 -11.06
CA PHE A 28 -8.66 -1.18 -10.28
C PHE A 28 -7.52 -0.72 -11.16
N GLU A 29 -6.92 0.37 -10.76
CA GLU A 29 -5.67 0.85 -11.36
C GLU A 29 -4.61 0.77 -10.27
N VAL A 30 -3.57 -0.03 -10.49
CA VAL A 30 -2.53 -0.24 -9.49
C VAL A 30 -1.33 0.66 -9.78
N ILE A 31 -0.94 1.43 -8.78
CA ILE A 31 0.22 2.32 -8.83
C ILE A 31 1.28 1.70 -7.94
N LEU A 32 2.46 1.41 -8.49
CA LEU A 32 3.51 0.75 -7.74
C LEU A 32 4.47 1.73 -7.09
N ALA A 33 4.92 1.38 -5.90
CA ALA A 33 6.02 2.07 -5.24
C ALA A 33 6.93 1.00 -4.64
N ALA A 34 8.22 1.18 -4.75
CA ALA A 34 9.19 0.17 -4.33
C ALA A 34 9.63 0.30 -2.87
N ASN A 35 9.31 1.40 -2.24
CA ASN A 35 9.65 1.62 -0.82
C ASN A 35 8.76 2.72 -0.25
N GLY A 36 8.92 2.97 1.04
CA GLY A 36 8.08 3.95 1.72
C GLY A 36 8.24 5.38 1.23
N GLU A 37 9.45 5.78 0.87
CA GLU A 37 9.67 7.11 0.33
C GLU A 37 8.94 7.30 -0.99
N GLU A 38 9.08 6.32 -1.86
CA GLU A 38 8.38 6.32 -3.15
C GLU A 38 6.89 6.26 -2.93
N GLY A 39 6.46 5.49 -1.92
CA GLY A 39 5.06 5.41 -1.55
C GLY A 39 4.48 6.77 -1.18
N LEU A 40 5.21 7.55 -0.40
CA LEU A 40 4.76 8.90 -0.04
C LEU A 40 4.66 9.80 -1.27
N SER A 41 5.65 9.72 -2.17
CA SER A 41 5.62 10.51 -3.40
C SER A 41 4.44 10.13 -4.28
N ARG A 42 4.22 8.84 -4.47
CA ARG A 42 3.11 8.36 -5.29
C ARG A 42 1.77 8.71 -4.68
N TYR A 43 1.68 8.65 -3.36
CA TYR A 43 0.46 9.05 -2.67
C TYR A 43 0.08 10.50 -3.00
N ARG A 44 1.05 11.40 -2.94
CA ARG A 44 0.81 12.80 -3.24
C ARG A 44 0.43 13.04 -4.69
N GLU A 45 1.09 12.34 -5.60
CA GLU A 45 0.87 12.51 -7.03
C GLU A 45 -0.41 11.88 -7.52
N ALA A 46 -0.68 10.67 -7.10
CA ALA A 46 -1.76 9.87 -7.66
C ALA A 46 -3.07 9.96 -6.90
N LYS A 47 -3.02 10.37 -5.65
CA LYS A 47 -4.20 10.45 -4.79
C LYS A 47 -4.99 9.15 -4.80
N PRO A 48 -4.39 8.06 -4.31
CA PRO A 48 -5.06 6.76 -4.39
C PRO A 48 -6.27 6.68 -3.48
N ASP A 49 -7.11 5.71 -3.75
CA ASP A 49 -8.31 5.45 -2.95
C ASP A 49 -8.04 4.46 -1.83
N ILE A 50 -7.01 3.64 -1.98
CA ILE A 50 -6.61 2.67 -0.97
C ILE A 50 -5.11 2.43 -1.07
N ILE A 51 -4.49 2.14 0.05
CA ILE A 51 -3.07 1.80 0.11
C ILE A 51 -2.93 0.34 0.52
N VAL A 52 -2.13 -0.40 -0.24
CA VAL A 52 -1.73 -1.76 0.11
C VAL A 52 -0.22 -1.72 0.26
N THR A 53 0.29 -1.97 1.45
CA THR A 53 1.71 -1.80 1.70
C THR A 53 2.28 -2.94 2.52
N ASP A 54 3.53 -3.29 2.21
CA ASP A 54 4.29 -4.18 3.04
C ASP A 54 4.67 -3.45 4.33
N ILE A 55 4.86 -4.20 5.40
CA ILE A 55 5.27 -3.62 6.68
C ILE A 55 6.77 -3.40 6.70
N MET A 56 7.53 -4.43 6.37
CA MET A 56 8.98 -4.39 6.45
C MET A 56 9.60 -4.03 5.11
N MET A 57 10.08 -2.82 5.03
CA MET A 57 10.71 -2.31 3.82
C MET A 57 11.96 -1.51 4.18
N PRO A 58 12.93 -1.40 3.27
CA PRO A 58 14.08 -0.55 3.50
C PRO A 58 13.66 0.92 3.55
N LYS A 59 14.49 1.74 4.16
CA LYS A 59 14.31 3.18 4.32
C LYS A 59 13.18 3.52 5.28
N ILE A 60 11.96 3.53 4.82
CA ILE A 60 10.80 3.82 5.66
C ILE A 60 9.90 2.59 5.65
N ASP A 61 9.61 2.04 6.82
CA ASP A 61 8.72 0.89 6.88
C ASP A 61 7.25 1.31 6.65
N GLY A 62 6.40 0.30 6.44
CA GLY A 62 5.00 0.57 6.12
C GLY A 62 4.26 1.34 7.19
N PHE A 63 4.50 1.03 8.45
CA PHE A 63 3.84 1.74 9.55
C PHE A 63 4.25 3.21 9.60
N THR A 64 5.53 3.50 9.42
CA THR A 64 6.02 4.86 9.42
C THR A 64 5.45 5.65 8.24
N MET A 65 5.42 5.04 7.07
CA MET A 65 4.83 5.66 5.89
C MET A 65 3.36 6.02 6.13
N VAL A 66 2.59 5.08 6.65
CA VAL A 66 1.17 5.31 6.92
C VAL A 66 0.99 6.39 7.98
N ARG A 67 1.84 6.42 8.98
CA ARG A 67 1.79 7.44 10.02
C ARG A 67 1.94 8.83 9.42
N HIS A 68 2.84 8.99 8.46
CA HIS A 68 3.00 10.25 7.74
C HIS A 68 1.74 10.62 6.97
N ILE A 69 1.17 9.65 6.28
CA ILE A 69 -0.05 9.89 5.50
C ILE A 69 -1.20 10.28 6.41
N ARG A 70 -1.33 9.63 7.57
CA ARG A 70 -2.40 9.90 8.52
C ARG A 70 -2.39 11.30 9.10
N LYS A 71 -1.29 12.01 8.99
CA LYS A 71 -1.24 13.41 9.43
C LYS A 71 -2.16 14.29 8.61
N THR A 72 -2.37 13.95 7.35
CA THR A 72 -3.22 14.74 6.46
C THR A 72 -4.44 13.99 5.96
N ASP A 73 -4.41 12.68 5.98
CA ASP A 73 -5.52 11.87 5.49
C ASP A 73 -5.83 10.78 6.50
N ARG A 74 -6.91 10.98 7.24
CA ARG A 74 -7.30 10.05 8.30
C ARG A 74 -8.25 8.98 7.82
N GLN A 75 -8.71 9.07 6.58
CA GLN A 75 -9.78 8.21 6.10
C GLN A 75 -9.38 7.17 5.08
N ILE A 76 -8.26 7.37 4.39
CA ILE A 76 -7.88 6.42 3.35
C ILE A 76 -7.67 5.03 3.95
N PRO A 77 -8.32 4.00 3.39
CA PRO A 77 -8.12 2.64 3.89
C PRO A 77 -6.69 2.16 3.61
N VAL A 78 -6.13 1.43 4.55
CA VAL A 78 -4.79 0.87 4.42
C VAL A 78 -4.85 -0.60 4.76
N LEU A 79 -4.29 -1.42 3.86
CA LEU A 79 -4.15 -2.85 4.08
C LEU A 79 -2.66 -3.18 4.14
N PHE A 80 -2.23 -3.78 5.24
CA PHE A 80 -0.85 -4.19 5.39
C PHE A 80 -0.66 -5.64 4.94
N LEU A 81 0.45 -5.86 4.22
CA LEU A 81 0.83 -7.19 3.81
C LEU A 81 2.07 -7.60 4.57
N SER A 82 2.19 -8.88 4.85
CA SER A 82 3.40 -9.39 5.44
C SER A 82 3.83 -10.64 4.69
N ALA A 83 5.03 -10.59 4.16
CA ALA A 83 5.57 -11.71 3.41
C ALA A 83 5.78 -12.94 4.29
N ARG A 84 5.81 -12.72 5.61
CA ARG A 84 5.99 -13.83 6.51
C ARG A 84 4.72 -14.32 7.10
N SER A 85 3.63 -13.67 6.78
CA SER A 85 2.67 -13.84 7.68
C SER A 85 1.64 -14.61 7.43
N ALA A 86 1.38 -14.92 8.34
CA ALA A 86 0.19 -15.32 8.76
C ALA A 86 -0.86 -14.27 8.63
N ALA A 87 -2.09 -14.84 8.50
CA ALA A 87 -3.25 -13.99 8.44
C ALA A 87 -3.33 -13.01 9.60
N ASN A 88 -2.74 -13.38 10.72
CA ASN A 88 -2.74 -12.52 11.90
C ASN A 88 -2.09 -11.16 11.69
N ASP A 89 -0.98 -11.15 10.97
CA ASP A 89 -0.28 -9.89 10.73
C ASP A 89 -1.09 -8.96 9.85
N VAL A 90 -1.78 -9.53 8.88
CA VAL A 90 -2.64 -8.77 8.00
C VAL A 90 -3.79 -8.14 8.78
N VAL A 91 -4.42 -8.92 9.64
CA VAL A 91 -5.53 -8.43 10.47
C VAL A 91 -5.08 -7.33 11.40
N GLU A 92 -3.92 -7.52 12.05
CA GLU A 92 -3.37 -6.52 12.93
C GLU A 92 -3.04 -5.23 12.20
N GLY A 93 -2.45 -5.35 11.03
CA GLY A 93 -2.13 -4.19 10.21
C GLY A 93 -3.39 -3.46 9.77
N PHE A 94 -4.44 -4.19 9.45
CA PHE A 94 -5.70 -3.60 9.05
C PHE A 94 -6.29 -2.76 10.16
N GLU A 95 -6.30 -3.27 11.38
CA GLU A 95 -6.81 -2.52 12.53
C GLU A 95 -6.02 -1.23 12.75
N LEU A 96 -4.72 -1.30 12.63
CA LEU A 96 -3.87 -0.13 12.78
C LEU A 96 -4.11 0.88 11.68
N GLY A 97 -4.30 0.40 10.47
CA GLY A 97 -4.49 1.26 9.31
C GLY A 97 -5.90 1.76 9.13
N GLY A 98 -6.80 0.98 9.64
CA GLY A 98 -8.21 1.31 9.53
C GLY A 98 -8.60 2.39 10.45
#